data_e1853db95f5d7bfa5e668bffaf3a8bf8
#
_entry.id   e1853db95f5d7bfa5e668bffaf3a8bf8
#
_cell.length_a   1.000
_cell.length_b   1.000
_cell.length_c   1.000
_cell.angle_alpha   90.00
_cell.angle_beta   90.00
_cell.angle_gamma   90.00
#
_symmetry.space_group_name_H-M   'P 1'
#
loop_
_entity.id
_entity.type
_entity.pdbx_description
1 polymer ?
#
loop_
_entity_poly.entity_id
_entity_poly.type
_entity_poly.pdbx_seq_one_letter_code
_entity_poly.pdbx_strand_id
1 'polypeptide(L)'
;MKLVRYADRPDLRQRRHPELARATFPPYMHESEVGNRYWGRLYADFPNFQVALVAGDELLAEAHAVSLPWDGSLEDLPSGWEDGFVRGMTSAEPASALMAIAISVALAQQGQRLSSRMIESFKDNARTAGLHSVIAPVRPTLKERYPLIPIERYVEWRRPDGSHFDPWIRIHEHVGGEILAPAPESMTLRAPVADWEEWAAMQFPEDGEYVFPGGLAPLVVQDGMGVHVEPNVWVLHRVTD
;
A
#
# COMPACT_ATOMS: atom_id res chain seq x y z
N MET A 1 -10.02 -15.82 -15.94
CA MET A 1 -9.36 -15.22 -14.75
C MET A 1 -10.08 -15.70 -13.51
N LYS A 2 -9.34 -16.21 -12.53
CA LYS A 2 -9.86 -16.76 -11.26
C LYS A 2 -9.12 -16.12 -10.09
N LEU A 3 -9.86 -15.67 -9.06
CA LEU A 3 -9.30 -15.33 -7.76
C LEU A 3 -9.01 -16.61 -6.99
N VAL A 4 -7.83 -16.72 -6.40
CA VAL A 4 -7.39 -17.83 -5.58
C VAL A 4 -6.67 -17.31 -4.35
N ARG A 5 -6.77 -18.00 -3.22
CA ARG A 5 -5.96 -17.69 -2.05
C ARG A 5 -4.61 -18.39 -2.17
N TYR A 6 -3.58 -17.76 -1.67
CA TYR A 6 -2.25 -18.40 -1.58
C TYR A 6 -2.28 -19.63 -0.66
N ALA A 7 -3.18 -19.69 0.30
CA ALA A 7 -3.42 -20.87 1.12
C ALA A 7 -3.87 -22.10 0.29
N ASP A 8 -4.68 -21.89 -0.75
CA ASP A 8 -5.18 -22.92 -1.64
C ASP A 8 -4.20 -23.23 -2.80
N ARG A 9 -3.27 -22.30 -3.08
CA ARG A 9 -2.28 -22.39 -4.17
C ARG A 9 -0.89 -21.94 -3.69
N PRO A 10 -0.27 -22.66 -2.74
CA PRO A 10 1.05 -22.30 -2.20
C PRO A 10 2.18 -22.31 -3.24
N ASP A 11 2.00 -23.02 -4.35
CA ASP A 11 2.90 -23.03 -5.49
C ASP A 11 3.08 -21.65 -6.14
N LEU A 12 2.07 -20.77 -6.05
CA LEU A 12 2.14 -19.42 -6.59
C LEU A 12 3.19 -18.55 -5.88
N ARG A 13 3.54 -18.85 -4.62
CA ARG A 13 4.61 -18.12 -3.92
C ARG A 13 5.97 -18.30 -4.60
N GLN A 14 6.23 -19.48 -5.13
CA GLN A 14 7.47 -19.78 -5.86
C GLN A 14 7.44 -19.24 -7.29
N ARG A 15 6.24 -19.04 -7.83
CA ARG A 15 6.01 -18.45 -9.17
C ARG A 15 5.84 -16.94 -9.13
N ARG A 16 5.86 -16.34 -7.92
CA ARG A 16 5.74 -14.90 -7.76
C ARG A 16 6.83 -14.23 -8.58
N HIS A 17 6.41 -13.57 -9.65
CA HIS A 17 7.32 -12.78 -10.45
C HIS A 17 7.84 -11.62 -9.58
N PRO A 18 9.14 -11.56 -9.28
CA PRO A 18 9.72 -10.42 -8.56
C PRO A 18 9.37 -9.08 -9.22
N GLU A 19 9.14 -9.13 -10.54
CA GLU A 19 8.74 -7.99 -11.36
C GLU A 19 7.35 -7.45 -11.01
N LEU A 20 6.42 -8.26 -10.48
CA LEU A 20 5.07 -7.78 -10.18
C LEU A 20 5.09 -6.69 -9.10
N ALA A 21 5.77 -6.93 -8.00
CA ALA A 21 5.91 -5.95 -6.92
C ALA A 21 6.85 -4.80 -7.34
N ARG A 22 7.98 -5.11 -7.98
CA ARG A 22 8.96 -4.11 -8.46
C ARG A 22 8.40 -3.18 -9.53
N ALA A 23 7.45 -3.66 -10.33
CA ALA A 23 6.76 -2.83 -11.31
C ALA A 23 5.71 -1.90 -10.68
N THR A 24 5.30 -2.17 -9.44
CA THR A 24 4.25 -1.40 -8.74
C THR A 24 4.83 -0.37 -7.78
N PHE A 25 5.94 -0.69 -7.11
CA PHE A 25 6.54 0.14 -6.07
C PHE A 25 7.98 0.53 -6.42
N PRO A 26 8.42 1.76 -6.10
CA PRO A 26 9.81 2.18 -6.26
C PRO A 26 10.78 1.27 -5.49
N PRO A 27 12.05 1.15 -5.92
CA PRO A 27 13.03 0.26 -5.30
C PRO A 27 13.16 0.45 -3.78
N TYR A 28 13.26 1.69 -3.30
CA TYR A 28 13.43 2.00 -1.88
C TYR A 28 12.30 1.47 -0.98
N MET A 29 11.07 1.33 -1.49
CA MET A 29 9.94 0.81 -0.69
C MET A 29 10.09 -0.67 -0.32
N HIS A 30 10.93 -1.42 -1.05
CA HIS A 30 11.22 -2.82 -0.74
C HIS A 30 12.19 -2.98 0.42
N GLU A 31 12.77 -1.86 0.89
CA GLU A 31 13.77 -1.84 1.96
C GLU A 31 13.18 -1.38 3.31
N SER A 32 11.85 -1.28 3.41
CA SER A 32 11.17 -1.01 4.69
C SER A 32 11.52 -2.07 5.74
N GLU A 33 12.00 -1.64 6.90
CA GLU A 33 12.32 -2.54 8.01
C GLU A 33 11.08 -3.33 8.47
N VAL A 34 9.92 -2.67 8.57
CA VAL A 34 8.64 -3.30 8.93
C VAL A 34 8.22 -4.30 7.86
N GLY A 35 8.32 -3.91 6.59
CA GLY A 35 8.06 -4.79 5.45
C GLY A 35 8.94 -6.03 5.50
N ASN A 36 10.25 -5.88 5.60
CA ASN A 36 11.21 -6.97 5.64
C ASN A 36 11.01 -7.90 6.85
N ARG A 37 10.62 -7.32 8.00
CA ARG A 37 10.38 -8.09 9.23
C ARG A 37 9.13 -8.97 9.16
N TYR A 38 8.04 -8.48 8.55
CA TYR A 38 6.73 -9.12 8.68
C TYR A 38 6.18 -9.72 7.39
N TRP A 39 6.63 -9.28 6.21
CA TRP A 39 6.04 -9.72 4.93
C TRP A 39 5.97 -11.23 4.76
N GLY A 40 7.06 -11.95 5.11
CA GLY A 40 7.11 -13.40 4.99
C GLY A 40 6.09 -14.13 5.87
N ARG A 41 5.69 -13.51 6.99
CA ARG A 41 4.73 -14.06 7.95
C ARG A 41 3.28 -13.94 7.48
N LEU A 42 2.95 -13.03 6.56
CA LEU A 42 1.60 -12.84 6.04
C LEU A 42 0.94 -14.14 5.59
N TYR A 43 1.72 -15.00 4.94
CA TYR A 43 1.22 -16.26 4.40
C TYR A 43 0.95 -17.34 5.45
N ALA A 44 1.60 -17.25 6.61
CA ALA A 44 1.41 -18.17 7.72
C ALA A 44 0.34 -17.65 8.70
N ASP A 45 0.42 -16.37 9.05
CA ASP A 45 -0.39 -15.76 10.10
C ASP A 45 -1.77 -15.31 9.55
N PHE A 46 -1.83 -14.92 8.26
CA PHE A 46 -3.04 -14.40 7.58
C PHE A 46 -3.31 -15.08 6.23
N PRO A 47 -3.32 -16.43 6.15
CA PRO A 47 -3.36 -17.17 4.88
C PRO A 47 -4.59 -16.88 4.03
N ASN A 48 -5.71 -16.51 4.65
CA ASN A 48 -6.97 -16.23 3.96
C ASN A 48 -7.02 -14.85 3.29
N PHE A 49 -6.13 -13.93 3.68
CA PHE A 49 -6.13 -12.54 3.19
C PHE A 49 -5.07 -12.28 2.12
N GLN A 50 -4.32 -13.32 1.75
CA GLN A 50 -3.34 -13.25 0.67
C GLN A 50 -3.95 -13.86 -0.59
N VAL A 51 -4.23 -13.03 -1.60
CA VAL A 51 -4.98 -13.47 -2.79
C VAL A 51 -4.22 -13.16 -4.07
N ALA A 52 -4.44 -13.99 -5.06
CA ALA A 52 -3.90 -13.85 -6.40
C ALA A 52 -5.03 -13.93 -7.45
N LEU A 53 -4.90 -13.16 -8.52
CA LEU A 53 -5.71 -13.29 -9.71
C LEU A 53 -4.89 -14.00 -10.78
N VAL A 54 -5.37 -15.15 -11.25
CA VAL A 54 -4.66 -15.98 -12.21
C VAL A 54 -5.46 -16.25 -13.49
N ALA A 55 -4.75 -16.42 -14.61
CA ALA A 55 -5.28 -16.96 -15.85
C ALA A 55 -4.49 -18.23 -16.21
N GLY A 56 -5.07 -19.40 -15.93
CA GLY A 56 -4.30 -20.64 -15.94
C GLY A 56 -3.20 -20.60 -14.87
N ASP A 57 -1.95 -20.67 -15.30
CA ASP A 57 -0.77 -20.59 -14.44
C ASP A 57 -0.13 -19.19 -14.40
N GLU A 58 -0.67 -18.22 -15.16
CA GLU A 58 -0.15 -16.87 -15.20
C GLU A 58 -0.72 -16.04 -14.04
N LEU A 59 0.16 -15.38 -13.27
CA LEU A 59 -0.20 -14.46 -12.20
C LEU A 59 -0.42 -13.05 -12.77
N LEU A 60 -1.65 -12.55 -12.72
CA LEU A 60 -2.04 -11.26 -13.31
C LEU A 60 -2.03 -10.13 -12.29
N ALA A 61 -2.42 -10.43 -11.05
CA ALA A 61 -2.43 -9.48 -9.93
C ALA A 61 -2.35 -10.23 -8.61
N GLU A 62 -1.88 -9.54 -7.58
CA GLU A 62 -1.89 -10.03 -6.21
C GLU A 62 -2.36 -8.93 -5.24
N ALA A 63 -2.92 -9.33 -4.11
CA ALA A 63 -3.33 -8.45 -3.04
C ALA A 63 -3.03 -9.09 -1.68
N HIS A 64 -2.51 -8.27 -0.77
CA HIS A 64 -2.06 -8.67 0.55
C HIS A 64 -2.73 -7.81 1.61
N ALA A 65 -3.18 -8.44 2.70
CA ALA A 65 -3.82 -7.76 3.81
C ALA A 65 -3.51 -8.44 5.15
N VAL A 66 -3.69 -7.69 6.23
CA VAL A 66 -3.73 -8.18 7.61
C VAL A 66 -5.04 -7.78 8.26
N SER A 67 -5.50 -8.52 9.26
CA SER A 67 -6.56 -8.04 10.13
C SER A 67 -5.96 -7.37 11.36
N LEU A 68 -6.65 -6.33 11.87
CA LEU A 68 -6.21 -5.58 13.04
C LEU A 68 -7.40 -5.07 13.86
N PRO A 69 -7.21 -4.79 15.17
CA PRO A 69 -8.20 -4.05 15.95
C PRO A 69 -8.22 -2.58 15.49
N TRP A 70 -9.41 -2.05 15.28
CA TRP A 70 -9.70 -0.64 15.03
C TRP A 70 -11.14 -0.35 15.45
N ASP A 71 -11.35 0.66 16.28
CA ASP A 71 -12.67 0.99 16.84
C ASP A 71 -13.59 1.75 15.85
N GLY A 72 -13.07 2.11 14.68
CA GLY A 72 -13.79 2.85 13.64
C GLY A 72 -13.65 4.36 13.75
N SER A 73 -12.96 4.88 14.76
CA SER A 73 -12.71 6.30 14.94
C SER A 73 -11.44 6.77 14.21
N LEU A 74 -11.34 8.08 13.99
CA LEU A 74 -10.11 8.68 13.44
C LEU A 74 -8.99 8.73 14.48
N GLU A 75 -9.33 8.77 15.75
CA GLU A 75 -8.39 8.81 16.87
C GLU A 75 -7.64 7.50 17.04
N ASP A 76 -8.29 6.36 16.74
CA ASP A 76 -7.66 5.03 16.78
C ASP A 76 -7.11 4.57 15.42
N LEU A 77 -7.26 5.41 14.38
CA LEU A 77 -6.69 5.07 13.07
C LEU A 77 -5.16 4.99 13.17
N PRO A 78 -4.51 3.92 12.65
CA PRO A 78 -3.06 3.86 12.65
C PRO A 78 -2.43 5.08 11.97
N SER A 79 -1.26 5.50 12.44
CA SER A 79 -0.57 6.67 11.86
C SER A 79 -0.24 6.49 10.38
N GLY A 80 -0.12 5.24 9.92
CA GLY A 80 0.12 4.91 8.53
C GLY A 80 0.28 3.42 8.27
N TRP A 81 0.91 3.11 7.13
CA TRP A 81 1.11 1.74 6.67
C TRP A 81 1.94 0.92 7.67
N GLU A 82 3.05 1.49 8.18
CA GLU A 82 3.94 0.77 9.11
C GLU A 82 3.25 0.47 10.44
N ASP A 83 2.63 1.47 11.05
CA ASP A 83 1.94 1.30 12.33
C ASP A 83 0.78 0.29 12.19
N GLY A 84 -0.04 0.41 11.16
CA GLY A 84 -1.13 -0.53 10.91
C GLY A 84 -0.62 -1.95 10.66
N PHE A 85 0.48 -2.11 9.92
CA PHE A 85 1.06 -3.43 9.68
C PHE A 85 1.61 -4.03 10.98
N VAL A 86 2.34 -3.26 11.79
CA VAL A 86 2.82 -3.68 13.10
C VAL A 86 1.65 -4.06 14.00
N ARG A 87 0.61 -3.21 14.10
CA ARG A 87 -0.59 -3.47 14.90
C ARG A 87 -1.24 -4.79 14.50
N GLY A 88 -1.44 -5.06 13.21
CA GLY A 88 -2.00 -6.32 12.72
C GLY A 88 -1.13 -7.54 13.05
N MET A 89 0.20 -7.39 13.06
CA MET A 89 1.13 -8.49 13.33
C MET A 89 1.38 -8.76 14.82
N THR A 90 1.07 -7.82 15.72
CA THR A 90 1.49 -7.89 17.12
C THR A 90 0.36 -7.76 18.13
N SER A 91 -0.79 -7.23 17.77
CA SER A 91 -1.92 -7.08 18.69
C SER A 91 -2.47 -8.45 19.12
N ALA A 92 -2.79 -8.57 20.40
CA ALA A 92 -3.53 -9.69 20.95
C ALA A 92 -5.06 -9.44 21.00
N GLU A 93 -5.51 -8.23 20.68
CA GLU A 93 -6.92 -7.87 20.65
C GLU A 93 -7.62 -8.47 19.43
N PRO A 94 -8.93 -8.78 19.56
CA PRO A 94 -9.72 -9.26 18.42
C PRO A 94 -9.71 -8.25 17.27
N ALA A 95 -9.44 -8.73 16.07
CA ALA A 95 -9.49 -7.88 14.88
C ALA A 95 -10.94 -7.48 14.55
N SER A 96 -11.13 -6.23 14.14
CA SER A 96 -12.41 -5.64 13.72
C SER A 96 -12.37 -5.11 12.28
N ALA A 97 -11.18 -4.87 11.74
CA ALA A 97 -10.96 -4.38 10.39
C ALA A 97 -9.93 -5.21 9.63
N LEU A 98 -10.04 -5.20 8.30
CA LEU A 98 -9.00 -5.68 7.39
C LEU A 98 -8.21 -4.49 6.87
N MET A 99 -6.89 -4.50 6.99
CA MET A 99 -6.01 -3.48 6.41
C MET A 99 -5.35 -4.01 5.15
N ALA A 100 -5.55 -3.32 4.05
CA ALA A 100 -4.85 -3.57 2.79
C ALA A 100 -3.36 -3.20 2.93
N ILE A 101 -2.46 -4.13 2.62
CA ILE A 101 -1.01 -3.91 2.67
C ILE A 101 -0.46 -3.55 1.29
N ALA A 102 -0.89 -4.27 0.25
CA ALA A 102 -0.45 -4.01 -1.11
C ALA A 102 -1.42 -4.59 -2.13
N ILE A 103 -1.50 -3.95 -3.28
CA ILE A 103 -2.06 -4.49 -4.52
C ILE A 103 -1.02 -4.30 -5.61
N SER A 104 -0.69 -5.37 -6.33
CA SER A 104 0.19 -5.33 -7.50
C SER A 104 -0.54 -5.90 -8.72
N VAL A 105 -0.42 -5.23 -9.86
CA VAL A 105 -1.01 -5.66 -11.14
C VAL A 105 0.10 -5.71 -12.19
N ALA A 106 0.19 -6.83 -12.91
CA ALA A 106 1.17 -6.99 -13.98
C ALA A 106 1.05 -5.86 -15.00
N LEU A 107 2.19 -5.29 -15.45
CA LEU A 107 2.23 -4.15 -16.37
C LEU A 107 1.39 -4.37 -17.62
N ALA A 108 1.49 -5.56 -18.22
CA ALA A 108 0.73 -5.96 -19.41
C ALA A 108 -0.79 -6.02 -19.18
N GLN A 109 -1.23 -6.02 -17.92
CA GLN A 109 -2.64 -6.15 -17.53
C GLN A 109 -3.22 -4.84 -16.97
N GLN A 110 -2.44 -3.78 -16.92
CA GLN A 110 -2.93 -2.47 -16.46
C GLN A 110 -4.02 -1.92 -17.39
N GLY A 111 -4.92 -1.11 -16.84
CA GLY A 111 -6.06 -0.58 -17.58
C GLY A 111 -7.28 -1.53 -17.72
N GLN A 112 -7.16 -2.80 -17.29
CA GLN A 112 -8.24 -3.80 -17.35
C GLN A 112 -9.12 -3.86 -16.10
N ARG A 113 -9.09 -2.84 -15.25
CA ARG A 113 -9.84 -2.76 -13.98
C ARG A 113 -9.50 -3.87 -12.96
N LEU A 114 -8.31 -4.50 -13.09
CA LEU A 114 -7.92 -5.57 -12.16
C LEU A 114 -7.73 -5.04 -10.74
N SER A 115 -7.24 -3.81 -10.58
CA SER A 115 -7.11 -3.16 -9.27
C SER A 115 -8.45 -3.07 -8.54
N SER A 116 -9.53 -2.65 -9.21
CA SER A 116 -10.89 -2.63 -8.63
C SER A 116 -11.32 -4.02 -8.16
N ARG A 117 -11.02 -5.05 -8.97
CA ARG A 117 -11.33 -6.44 -8.62
C ARG A 117 -10.54 -6.92 -7.40
N MET A 118 -9.30 -6.46 -7.25
CA MET A 118 -8.50 -6.79 -6.06
C MET A 118 -9.02 -6.07 -4.81
N ILE A 119 -9.49 -4.81 -4.92
CA ILE A 119 -10.14 -4.11 -3.81
C ILE A 119 -11.43 -4.85 -3.39
N GLU A 120 -12.27 -5.26 -4.34
CA GLU A 120 -13.47 -6.05 -4.03
C GLU A 120 -13.13 -7.37 -3.32
N SER A 121 -12.02 -8.03 -3.68
CA SER A 121 -11.60 -9.24 -3.00
C SER A 121 -11.26 -9.02 -1.52
N PHE A 122 -10.76 -7.84 -1.14
CA PHE A 122 -10.57 -7.50 0.27
C PHE A 122 -11.90 -7.39 1.02
N LYS A 123 -12.92 -6.77 0.40
CA LYS A 123 -14.27 -6.67 0.99
C LYS A 123 -14.88 -8.04 1.19
N ASP A 124 -14.75 -8.94 0.21
CA ASP A 124 -15.23 -10.32 0.30
C ASP A 124 -14.50 -11.13 1.38
N ASN A 125 -13.19 -10.95 1.49
CA ASN A 125 -12.38 -11.58 2.53
C ASN A 125 -12.76 -11.06 3.93
N ALA A 126 -12.93 -9.75 4.08
CA ALA A 126 -13.37 -9.13 5.33
C ALA A 126 -14.74 -9.65 5.75
N ARG A 127 -15.71 -9.66 4.83
CA ARG A 127 -17.06 -10.22 5.07
C ARG A 127 -16.99 -11.68 5.54
N THR A 128 -16.20 -12.51 4.84
CA THR A 128 -16.03 -13.93 5.18
C THR A 128 -15.43 -14.12 6.57
N ALA A 129 -14.56 -13.19 7.00
CA ALA A 129 -13.93 -13.20 8.31
C ALA A 129 -14.76 -12.53 9.41
N GLY A 130 -15.97 -12.02 9.11
CA GLY A 130 -16.81 -11.28 10.06
C GLY A 130 -16.27 -9.90 10.42
N LEU A 131 -15.43 -9.31 9.57
CA LEU A 131 -14.91 -7.95 9.73
C LEU A 131 -15.82 -6.94 9.03
N HIS A 132 -16.01 -5.77 9.64
CA HIS A 132 -17.00 -4.79 9.17
C HIS A 132 -16.44 -3.70 8.25
N SER A 133 -15.13 -3.67 8.08
CA SER A 133 -14.46 -2.65 7.28
C SER A 133 -13.15 -3.15 6.66
N VAL A 134 -12.80 -2.52 5.53
CA VAL A 134 -11.46 -2.57 4.97
C VAL A 134 -10.89 -1.15 5.02
N ILE A 135 -9.72 -0.97 5.62
CA ILE A 135 -8.97 0.28 5.59
C ILE A 135 -7.74 0.11 4.70
N ALA A 136 -7.41 1.13 3.95
CA ALA A 136 -6.27 1.10 3.03
C ALA A 136 -5.45 2.39 3.14
N PRO A 137 -4.16 2.32 3.51
CA PRO A 137 -3.24 3.44 3.39
C PRO A 137 -2.79 3.55 1.94
N VAL A 138 -3.59 4.25 1.14
CA VAL A 138 -3.42 4.37 -0.30
C VAL A 138 -2.24 5.25 -0.63
N ARG A 139 -1.29 4.73 -1.41
CA ARG A 139 -0.17 5.49 -1.97
C ARG A 139 -0.62 6.19 -3.25
N PRO A 140 -0.78 7.53 -3.27
CA PRO A 140 -1.26 8.23 -4.46
C PRO A 140 -0.27 8.12 -5.63
N THR A 141 -0.75 7.77 -6.82
CA THR A 141 0.13 7.49 -7.98
C THR A 141 0.67 8.74 -8.68
N LEU A 142 -0.03 9.87 -8.64
CA LEU A 142 0.47 11.12 -9.24
C LEU A 142 1.18 12.03 -8.23
N LYS A 143 1.20 11.70 -6.96
CA LYS A 143 1.80 12.52 -5.90
C LYS A 143 3.31 12.72 -6.11
N GLU A 144 3.99 11.76 -6.73
CA GLU A 144 5.42 11.87 -7.09
C GLU A 144 5.74 13.07 -8.00
N ARG A 145 4.74 13.56 -8.75
CA ARG A 145 4.87 14.78 -9.57
C ARG A 145 4.75 16.06 -8.78
N TYR A 146 4.31 15.95 -7.54
CA TYR A 146 4.04 17.07 -6.63
C TYR A 146 4.63 16.83 -5.24
N PRO A 147 5.92 16.43 -5.13
CA PRO A 147 6.51 15.99 -3.86
C PRO A 147 6.57 17.11 -2.81
N LEU A 148 6.62 18.37 -3.23
CA LEU A 148 6.65 19.54 -2.34
C LEU A 148 5.26 19.96 -1.82
N ILE A 149 4.19 19.36 -2.32
CA ILE A 149 2.83 19.64 -1.83
C ILE A 149 2.53 18.70 -0.66
N PRO A 150 2.20 19.20 0.54
CA PRO A 150 1.78 18.37 1.67
C PRO A 150 0.59 17.47 1.30
N ILE A 151 0.55 16.25 1.84
CA ILE A 151 -0.49 15.27 1.52
C ILE A 151 -1.89 15.77 1.91
N GLU A 152 -1.97 16.58 2.96
CA GLU A 152 -3.20 17.20 3.47
C GLU A 152 -3.83 18.13 2.43
N ARG A 153 -3.00 18.80 1.65
CA ARG A 153 -3.47 19.64 0.54
C ARG A 153 -3.72 18.85 -0.74
N TYR A 154 -2.89 17.83 -1.00
CA TYR A 154 -3.01 17.01 -2.18
C TYR A 154 -4.32 16.19 -2.18
N VAL A 155 -4.74 15.69 -1.05
CA VAL A 155 -5.97 14.89 -0.90
C VAL A 155 -7.24 15.67 -1.23
N GLU A 156 -7.19 17.00 -1.15
CA GLU A 156 -8.32 17.89 -1.49
C GLU A 156 -8.48 18.15 -2.99
N TRP A 157 -7.50 17.75 -3.79
CA TRP A 157 -7.53 18.05 -5.22
C TRP A 157 -8.60 17.25 -5.95
N ARG A 158 -9.41 17.97 -6.73
CA ARG A 158 -10.49 17.40 -7.53
C ARG A 158 -10.37 17.82 -8.99
N ARG A 159 -10.91 17.00 -9.85
CA ARG A 159 -11.12 17.30 -11.29
C ARG A 159 -12.36 18.15 -11.47
N PRO A 160 -12.56 18.77 -12.65
CA PRO A 160 -13.78 19.54 -12.95
C PRO A 160 -15.08 18.75 -12.81
N ASP A 161 -15.05 17.43 -12.96
CA ASP A 161 -16.18 16.53 -12.78
C ASP A 161 -16.44 16.13 -11.31
N GLY A 162 -15.67 16.69 -10.35
CA GLY A 162 -15.76 16.43 -8.93
C GLY A 162 -15.02 15.16 -8.46
N SER A 163 -14.57 14.30 -9.37
CA SER A 163 -13.80 13.10 -9.03
C SER A 163 -12.41 13.47 -8.52
N HIS A 164 -11.78 12.59 -7.72
CA HIS A 164 -10.46 12.86 -7.17
C HIS A 164 -9.41 13.05 -8.28
N PHE A 165 -8.46 13.97 -8.07
CA PHE A 165 -7.38 14.25 -9.01
C PHE A 165 -6.48 13.02 -9.22
N ASP A 166 -6.08 12.34 -8.14
CA ASP A 166 -5.26 11.14 -8.22
C ASP A 166 -6.05 9.94 -8.77
N PRO A 167 -5.55 9.25 -9.80
CA PRO A 167 -6.28 8.14 -10.41
C PRO A 167 -6.43 6.93 -9.49
N TRP A 168 -5.49 6.69 -8.56
CA TRP A 168 -5.56 5.56 -7.65
C TRP A 168 -6.59 5.78 -6.54
N ILE A 169 -6.61 6.97 -5.94
CA ILE A 169 -7.65 7.35 -4.97
C ILE A 169 -9.03 7.33 -5.66
N ARG A 170 -9.13 7.83 -6.89
CA ARG A 170 -10.37 7.79 -7.68
C ARG A 170 -10.88 6.37 -7.95
N ILE A 171 -9.99 5.39 -8.15
CA ILE A 171 -10.39 3.98 -8.27
C ILE A 171 -11.02 3.50 -6.96
N HIS A 172 -10.45 3.84 -5.80
CA HIS A 172 -11.03 3.53 -4.51
C HIS A 172 -12.41 4.17 -4.32
N GLU A 173 -12.57 5.47 -4.63
CA GLU A 173 -13.87 6.16 -4.60
C GLU A 173 -14.90 5.48 -5.51
N HIS A 174 -14.48 5.08 -6.73
CA HIS A 174 -15.36 4.44 -7.71
C HIS A 174 -15.92 3.08 -7.24
N VAL A 175 -15.20 2.35 -6.40
CA VAL A 175 -15.66 1.09 -5.79
C VAL A 175 -16.22 1.28 -4.37
N GLY A 176 -16.65 2.51 -4.04
CA GLY A 176 -17.32 2.84 -2.80
C GLY A 176 -16.39 3.14 -1.62
N GLY A 177 -15.14 3.49 -1.88
CA GLY A 177 -14.20 3.94 -0.86
C GLY A 177 -14.48 5.38 -0.42
N GLU A 178 -14.36 5.64 0.87
CA GLU A 178 -14.46 6.96 1.50
C GLU A 178 -13.07 7.38 1.98
N ILE A 179 -12.61 8.57 1.63
CA ILE A 179 -11.38 9.13 2.18
C ILE A 179 -11.61 9.45 3.65
N LEU A 180 -10.78 8.89 4.55
CA LEU A 180 -10.86 9.15 5.98
C LEU A 180 -9.97 10.31 6.40
N ALA A 181 -8.68 10.21 6.11
CA ALA A 181 -7.67 11.16 6.55
C ALA A 181 -6.40 11.06 5.71
N PRO A 182 -5.59 12.13 5.60
CA PRO A 182 -4.20 12.01 5.20
C PRO A 182 -3.39 11.24 6.25
N ALA A 183 -2.35 10.53 5.81
CA ALA A 183 -1.35 9.85 6.64
C ALA A 183 0.03 10.38 6.25
N PRO A 184 0.46 11.54 6.79
CA PRO A 184 1.69 12.21 6.36
C PRO A 184 2.95 11.42 6.69
N GLU A 185 2.91 10.60 7.73
CA GLU A 185 4.04 9.78 8.22
C GLU A 185 3.72 8.30 8.11
N SER A 186 3.26 7.87 6.91
CA SER A 186 2.76 6.51 6.72
C SER A 186 3.86 5.46 6.77
N MET A 187 5.04 5.79 6.28
CA MET A 187 6.23 4.94 6.27
C MET A 187 7.47 5.81 6.39
N THR A 188 8.45 5.39 7.20
CA THR A 188 9.72 6.08 7.34
C THR A 188 10.86 5.17 6.91
N LEU A 189 11.57 5.57 5.84
CA LEU A 189 12.73 4.85 5.35
C LEU A 189 14.00 5.63 5.67
N ARG A 190 14.95 4.94 6.29
CA ARG A 190 16.24 5.50 6.67
C ARG A 190 17.35 4.57 6.18
N ALA A 191 18.30 5.12 5.42
CA ALA A 191 19.44 4.36 4.91
C ALA A 191 20.65 5.28 4.68
N PRO A 192 21.86 4.72 4.54
CA PRO A 192 23.02 5.44 4.04
C PRO A 192 22.73 6.11 2.68
N VAL A 193 23.34 7.26 2.45
CA VAL A 193 23.20 8.00 1.17
C VAL A 193 23.54 7.12 -0.02
N ALA A 194 24.56 6.27 0.08
CA ALA A 194 24.96 5.38 -1.01
C ALA A 194 23.84 4.42 -1.46
N ASP A 195 23.04 3.92 -0.52
CA ASP A 195 21.89 3.04 -0.84
C ASP A 195 20.79 3.86 -1.55
N TRP A 196 20.54 5.09 -1.10
CA TRP A 196 19.59 5.99 -1.75
C TRP A 196 20.03 6.38 -3.17
N GLU A 197 21.33 6.59 -3.39
CA GLU A 197 21.87 6.86 -4.74
C GLU A 197 21.63 5.68 -5.69
N GLU A 198 21.78 4.43 -5.19
CA GLU A 198 21.47 3.24 -5.96
C GLU A 198 19.97 3.14 -6.26
N TRP A 199 19.11 3.27 -5.24
CA TRP A 199 17.66 3.12 -5.40
C TRP A 199 17.01 4.19 -6.27
N ALA A 200 17.50 5.42 -6.15
CA ALA A 200 16.98 6.56 -6.89
C ALA A 200 17.64 6.75 -8.27
N ALA A 201 18.75 6.04 -8.54
CA ALA A 201 19.64 6.29 -9.68
C ALA A 201 20.00 7.78 -9.82
N MET A 202 20.30 8.44 -8.69
CA MET A 202 20.54 9.88 -8.56
C MET A 202 21.58 10.12 -7.49
N GLN A 203 22.48 11.11 -7.69
CA GLN A 203 23.49 11.48 -6.69
C GLN A 203 22.96 12.51 -5.69
N PHE A 204 23.44 12.43 -4.44
CA PHE A 204 23.13 13.35 -3.35
C PHE A 204 24.45 13.91 -2.78
N PRO A 205 25.06 14.93 -3.44
CA PRO A 205 26.44 15.33 -3.20
C PRO A 205 26.69 16.09 -1.89
N GLU A 206 25.66 16.59 -1.23
CA GLU A 206 25.77 17.34 0.03
C GLU A 206 24.53 17.15 0.91
N ASP A 207 24.60 17.55 2.15
CA ASP A 207 23.44 17.57 3.05
C ASP A 207 22.37 18.53 2.50
N GLY A 208 21.09 18.11 2.57
CA GLY A 208 20.00 18.92 2.05
C GLY A 208 18.72 18.14 1.81
N GLU A 209 17.73 18.80 1.22
CA GLU A 209 16.46 18.21 0.82
C GLU A 209 16.44 18.01 -0.70
N TYR A 210 16.12 16.79 -1.11
CA TYR A 210 16.12 16.39 -2.51
C TYR A 210 14.79 15.84 -2.98
N VAL A 211 14.30 16.32 -4.10
CA VAL A 211 13.23 15.65 -4.86
C VAL A 211 13.89 14.55 -5.70
N PHE A 212 13.41 13.34 -5.58
CA PHE A 212 13.98 12.16 -6.23
C PHE A 212 12.92 11.31 -6.94
N PRO A 213 13.30 10.48 -7.92
CA PRO A 213 12.36 9.67 -8.68
C PRO A 213 11.52 8.74 -7.81
N GLY A 214 10.20 8.80 -7.97
CA GLY A 214 9.25 7.97 -7.25
C GLY A 214 8.92 8.42 -5.83
N GLY A 215 9.65 9.40 -5.25
CA GLY A 215 9.37 9.93 -3.90
C GLY A 215 8.10 10.77 -3.86
N LEU A 216 7.23 10.53 -2.89
CA LEU A 216 6.01 11.34 -2.69
C LEU A 216 6.27 12.60 -1.85
N ALA A 217 7.41 12.66 -1.18
CA ALA A 217 7.93 13.79 -0.42
C ALA A 217 9.46 13.90 -0.66
N PRO A 218 10.14 14.96 -0.24
CA PRO A 218 11.59 15.05 -0.34
C PRO A 218 12.31 13.97 0.48
N LEU A 219 13.52 13.62 0.03
CA LEU A 219 14.53 12.94 0.82
C LEU A 219 15.34 13.98 1.58
N VAL A 220 15.47 13.83 2.89
CA VAL A 220 16.36 14.65 3.71
C VAL A 220 17.69 13.89 3.87
N VAL A 221 18.77 14.48 3.38
CA VAL A 221 20.13 13.96 3.54
C VAL A 221 20.84 14.77 4.63
N GLN A 222 21.38 14.08 5.62
CA GLN A 222 22.16 14.66 6.69
C GLN A 222 23.18 13.67 7.25
N ASP A 223 24.44 14.12 7.42
CA ASP A 223 25.52 13.33 8.03
C ASP A 223 25.69 11.94 7.36
N GLY A 224 25.57 11.87 6.04
CA GLY A 224 25.74 10.64 5.26
C GLY A 224 24.55 9.68 5.33
N MET A 225 23.42 10.08 5.94
CA MET A 225 22.17 9.33 6.02
C MET A 225 21.06 10.04 5.25
N GLY A 226 20.26 9.29 4.53
CA GLY A 226 19.03 9.77 3.91
C GLY A 226 17.80 9.29 4.70
N VAL A 227 16.84 10.18 4.89
CA VAL A 227 15.55 9.88 5.52
C VAL A 227 14.43 10.33 4.60
N HIS A 228 13.57 9.42 4.22
CA HIS A 228 12.35 9.71 3.48
C HIS A 228 11.13 9.32 4.32
N VAL A 229 10.21 10.27 4.46
CA VAL A 229 8.91 10.04 5.10
C VAL A 229 7.85 9.98 4.01
N GLU A 230 7.35 8.79 3.75
CA GLU A 230 6.38 8.51 2.68
C GLU A 230 4.96 8.79 3.16
N PRO A 231 4.22 9.72 2.53
CA PRO A 231 2.83 9.99 2.88
C PRO A 231 1.86 9.10 2.12
N ASN A 232 0.75 8.74 2.78
CA ASN A 232 -0.38 8.04 2.16
C ASN A 232 -1.71 8.75 2.45
N VAL A 233 -2.80 8.14 2.00
CA VAL A 233 -4.18 8.58 2.28
C VAL A 233 -4.97 7.39 2.79
N TRP A 234 -5.55 7.49 3.97
CA TRP A 234 -6.46 6.47 4.49
C TRP A 234 -7.79 6.50 3.75
N VAL A 235 -8.18 5.34 3.23
CA VAL A 235 -9.47 5.10 2.57
C VAL A 235 -10.19 3.95 3.28
N LEU A 236 -11.47 4.16 3.59
CA LEU A 236 -12.37 3.17 4.17
C LEU A 236 -13.27 2.56 3.10
N HIS A 237 -13.38 1.26 3.08
CA HIS A 237 -14.45 0.52 2.42
C HIS A 237 -15.31 -0.18 3.46
N ARG A 238 -16.57 0.23 3.57
CA ARG A 238 -17.53 -0.45 4.45
C ARG A 238 -17.87 -1.81 3.87
N VAL A 239 -17.91 -2.81 4.73
CA VAL A 239 -18.35 -4.16 4.39
C VAL A 239 -19.81 -4.28 4.82
N THR A 240 -20.71 -4.28 3.83
CA THR A 240 -22.14 -4.53 4.06
C THR A 240 -22.41 -6.03 3.94
N ASP A 241 -23.38 -6.49 4.68
CA ASP A 241 -23.88 -7.89 4.67
C ASP A 241 -24.36 -8.32 3.27
#